data_153aa6c55e17b5d982f8b17b02001dab
#
_entry.id   153aa6c55e17b5d982f8b17b02001dab
#
_cell.length_a   1.000
_cell.length_b   1.000
_cell.length_c   1.000
_cell.angle_alpha   90.00
_cell.angle_beta   90.00
_cell.angle_gamma   90.00
#
_symmetry.space_group_name_H-M   'P 1'
#
loop_
_entity.id
_entity.type
_entity.pdbx_description
1 polymer ?
#
loop_
_entity_poly.entity_id
_entity_poly.type
_entity_poly.pdbx_seq_one_letter_code
_entity_poly.pdbx_strand_id
1 'polypeptide(L)'
;ETMAKRPELDFWGLTRHYAMRSRRFGGRVPEHLQSHFLAVRGRLLRDPAFWDYWRQMRLPRSYEESVTCHETRFTEYFAEKGFRWDSYVQTDDLRQVFLNPIMACPRELIEKRGCPFFKRRSFFTPYADELRRTDGTASRELYEYLCRETAYPVEALLASLLQDYPLADLACNLPWHYILAPGEESGAPDLAGRGLRLLRFAPLPCEGAAAWYLEQSAAEADKHLAAAAALFEKNPRLGLLCPAWPSWLPVGRACAGRW
;
A
#
# COMPACT_ATOMS: atom_id res chain seq x y z
N GLU A 1 4.89 28.66 7.41
CA GLU A 1 4.86 29.26 6.07
C GLU A 1 3.49 29.12 5.40
N THR A 2 2.93 27.91 5.28
CA THR A 2 1.59 27.65 4.66
C THR A 2 0.49 28.46 5.31
N MET A 3 0.46 28.50 6.64
CA MET A 3 -0.52 29.31 7.39
C MET A 3 -0.43 30.81 7.10
N ALA A 4 0.76 31.32 6.83
CA ALA A 4 0.96 32.75 6.49
C ALA A 4 0.54 33.03 5.04
N LYS A 5 0.80 32.10 4.11
CA LYS A 5 0.44 32.24 2.69
C LYS A 5 -1.03 32.09 2.37
N ARG A 6 -1.79 31.39 3.23
CA ARG A 6 -3.20 31.09 3.06
C ARG A 6 -4.03 31.60 4.26
N PRO A 7 -4.08 32.93 4.50
CA PRO A 7 -4.73 33.51 5.67
C PRO A 7 -6.25 33.28 5.72
N GLU A 8 -6.86 32.97 4.58
CA GLU A 8 -8.28 32.69 4.43
C GLU A 8 -8.71 31.34 5.02
N LEU A 9 -7.77 30.40 5.20
CA LEU A 9 -8.09 29.07 5.71
C LEU A 9 -8.20 29.05 7.23
N ASP A 10 -9.18 28.38 7.76
CA ASP A 10 -9.36 28.11 9.19
C ASP A 10 -8.66 26.82 9.62
N PHE A 11 -8.61 25.83 8.72
CA PHE A 11 -7.87 24.60 8.91
C PHE A 11 -7.40 24.01 7.57
N TRP A 12 -6.39 23.16 7.61
CA TRP A 12 -5.88 22.47 6.44
C TRP A 12 -5.24 21.14 6.83
N GLY A 13 -5.21 20.20 5.88
CA GLY A 13 -4.49 18.94 6.00
C GLY A 13 -3.40 18.82 4.94
N LEU A 14 -2.55 17.80 5.03
CA LEU A 14 -1.54 17.59 3.99
C LEU A 14 -2.15 17.10 2.68
N THR A 15 -3.05 16.14 2.75
CA THR A 15 -3.71 15.56 1.57
C THR A 15 -5.22 15.46 1.78
N ARG A 16 -5.94 15.34 0.68
CA ARG A 16 -7.39 15.11 0.68
C ARG A 16 -7.75 13.79 0.02
N HIS A 17 -8.92 13.29 0.37
CA HIS A 17 -9.61 12.22 -0.29
C HIS A 17 -10.86 12.79 -0.97
N TYR A 18 -11.06 12.50 -2.26
CA TYR A 18 -12.23 12.97 -3.00
C TYR A 18 -13.47 12.14 -2.66
N ALA A 19 -14.65 12.72 -2.90
CA ALA A 19 -15.90 12.06 -2.60
C ALA A 19 -16.08 10.77 -3.40
N MET A 20 -16.60 9.72 -2.75
CA MET A 20 -16.91 8.45 -3.39
C MET A 20 -18.16 7.80 -2.80
N ARG A 21 -18.65 6.77 -3.48
CA ARG A 21 -19.65 5.85 -2.92
C ARG A 21 -18.96 4.53 -2.54
N SER A 22 -19.25 4.03 -1.34
CA SER A 22 -18.69 2.80 -0.83
C SER A 22 -19.67 2.10 0.10
N ARG A 23 -19.97 0.85 -0.18
CA ARG A 23 -20.79 0.03 0.72
C ARG A 23 -20.05 -0.26 2.03
N ARG A 24 -18.74 -0.44 1.96
CA ARG A 24 -17.87 -0.69 3.11
C ARG A 24 -17.90 0.45 4.12
N PHE A 25 -18.02 1.69 3.64
CA PHE A 25 -18.02 2.89 4.45
C PHE A 25 -19.40 3.55 4.58
N GLY A 26 -20.48 2.75 4.59
CA GLY A 26 -21.82 3.23 4.89
C GLY A 26 -22.52 4.01 3.76
N GLY A 27 -22.06 3.90 2.52
CA GLY A 27 -22.69 4.46 1.34
C GLY A 27 -21.96 5.67 0.75
N ARG A 28 -22.04 6.86 1.37
CA ARG A 28 -21.33 8.05 0.90
C ARG A 28 -20.11 8.35 1.76
N VAL A 29 -18.97 8.48 1.12
CA VAL A 29 -17.75 9.05 1.70
C VAL A 29 -17.63 10.47 1.13
N PRO A 30 -17.81 11.54 1.92
CA PRO A 30 -17.64 12.91 1.45
C PRO A 30 -16.18 13.22 1.13
N GLU A 31 -15.94 14.27 0.37
CA GLU A 31 -14.62 14.84 0.22
C GLU A 31 -14.12 15.36 1.57
N HIS A 32 -12.90 15.01 1.95
CA HIS A 32 -12.36 15.35 3.27
C HIS A 32 -10.84 15.42 3.30
N LEU A 33 -10.34 16.13 4.29
CA LEU A 33 -8.92 16.08 4.67
C LEU A 33 -8.60 14.77 5.35
N GLN A 34 -7.49 14.16 4.98
CA GLN A 34 -7.03 12.94 5.62
C GLN A 34 -6.38 13.25 6.98
N SER A 35 -6.75 12.49 8.00
CA SER A 35 -6.50 12.79 9.42
C SER A 35 -5.05 12.64 9.88
N HIS A 36 -4.15 12.13 9.05
CA HIS A 36 -2.75 11.91 9.43
C HIS A 36 -1.95 13.20 9.70
N PHE A 37 -2.43 14.34 9.21
CA PHE A 37 -1.94 15.66 9.59
C PHE A 37 -3.04 16.70 9.37
N LEU A 38 -3.35 17.43 10.43
CA LEU A 38 -4.30 18.53 10.42
C LEU A 38 -3.69 19.74 11.14
N ALA A 39 -3.79 20.90 10.54
CA ALA A 39 -3.40 22.18 11.14
C ALA A 39 -4.63 23.06 11.29
N VAL A 40 -4.80 23.63 12.47
CA VAL A 40 -6.00 24.38 12.84
C VAL A 40 -5.61 25.79 13.29
N ARG A 41 -6.33 26.77 12.79
CA ARG A 41 -6.08 28.18 13.11
C ARG A 41 -6.81 28.60 14.40
N GLY A 42 -6.31 29.64 15.03
CA GLY A 42 -6.87 30.16 16.28
C GLY A 42 -8.34 30.56 16.21
N ARG A 43 -8.87 30.95 15.03
CA ARG A 43 -10.29 31.22 14.86
C ARG A 43 -11.12 29.95 15.15
N LEU A 44 -10.77 28.81 14.57
CA LEU A 44 -11.49 27.56 14.82
C LEU A 44 -11.20 27.01 16.24
N LEU A 45 -9.95 27.10 16.72
CA LEU A 45 -9.59 26.62 18.08
C LEU A 45 -10.33 27.33 19.20
N ARG A 46 -10.71 28.60 19.00
CA ARG A 46 -11.49 29.39 19.99
C ARG A 46 -12.99 29.19 19.89
N ASP A 47 -13.46 28.56 18.82
CA ASP A 47 -14.88 28.25 18.66
C ASP A 47 -15.28 27.10 19.58
N PRO A 48 -16.35 27.24 20.38
CA PRO A 48 -16.83 26.16 21.24
C PRO A 48 -17.11 24.85 20.49
N ALA A 49 -17.54 24.91 19.23
CA ALA A 49 -17.83 23.77 18.41
C ALA A 49 -16.60 22.87 18.19
N PHE A 50 -15.38 23.43 18.22
CA PHE A 50 -14.16 22.65 18.12
C PHE A 50 -14.00 21.68 19.29
N TRP A 51 -14.17 22.19 20.51
CA TRP A 51 -14.03 21.39 21.73
C TRP A 51 -15.21 20.45 21.93
N ASP A 52 -16.41 20.86 21.54
CA ASP A 52 -17.60 20.01 21.58
C ASP A 52 -17.47 18.81 20.62
N TYR A 53 -16.91 19.02 19.43
CA TYR A 53 -16.61 17.92 18.50
C TYR A 53 -15.74 16.84 19.16
N TRP A 54 -14.64 17.24 19.80
CA TRP A 54 -13.71 16.30 20.46
C TRP A 54 -14.30 15.64 21.69
N ARG A 55 -15.08 16.37 22.50
CA ARG A 55 -15.76 15.81 23.69
C ARG A 55 -16.80 14.76 23.31
N GLN A 56 -17.46 14.91 22.19
CA GLN A 56 -18.50 13.99 21.71
C GLN A 56 -17.94 12.82 20.89
N MET A 57 -16.64 12.83 20.61
CA MET A 57 -15.98 11.79 19.83
C MET A 57 -16.04 10.45 20.58
N ARG A 58 -16.58 9.43 19.87
CA ARG A 58 -16.62 8.06 20.39
C ARG A 58 -15.38 7.31 19.93
N LEU A 59 -14.89 6.38 20.75
CA LEU A 59 -13.83 5.48 20.36
C LEU A 59 -14.31 4.57 19.23
N PRO A 60 -13.63 4.54 18.08
CA PRO A 60 -14.00 3.66 16.97
C PRO A 60 -13.70 2.20 17.35
N ARG A 61 -14.56 1.29 16.94
CA ARG A 61 -14.42 -0.16 17.17
C ARG A 61 -13.77 -0.87 15.98
N SER A 62 -13.70 -0.20 14.85
CA SER A 62 -13.09 -0.72 13.62
C SER A 62 -12.43 0.39 12.82
N TYR A 63 -11.66 -0.03 11.81
CA TYR A 63 -11.09 0.92 10.84
C TYR A 63 -12.19 1.68 10.08
N GLU A 64 -13.25 1.00 9.68
CA GLU A 64 -14.38 1.60 8.96
C GLU A 64 -15.08 2.66 9.82
N GLU A 65 -15.30 2.39 11.10
CA GLU A 65 -15.83 3.39 12.04
C GLU A 65 -14.88 4.57 12.20
N SER A 66 -13.57 4.36 12.26
CA SER A 66 -12.60 5.45 12.33
C SER A 66 -12.70 6.38 11.12
N VAL A 67 -12.85 5.83 9.93
CA VAL A 67 -13.02 6.62 8.71
C VAL A 67 -14.38 7.32 8.69
N THR A 68 -15.48 6.60 8.92
CA THR A 68 -16.85 7.13 8.74
C THR A 68 -17.28 8.06 9.85
N CYS A 69 -16.87 7.80 11.10
CA CYS A 69 -17.32 8.59 12.25
C CYS A 69 -16.37 9.74 12.60
N HIS A 70 -15.13 9.70 12.14
CA HIS A 70 -14.12 10.69 12.53
C HIS A 70 -13.43 11.36 11.35
N GLU A 71 -12.69 10.64 10.51
CA GLU A 71 -11.89 11.24 9.44
C GLU A 71 -12.77 12.04 8.46
N THR A 72 -13.82 11.44 7.95
CA THR A 72 -14.73 12.10 7.01
C THR A 72 -15.57 13.20 7.68
N ARG A 73 -15.97 12.98 8.93
CA ARG A 73 -16.84 13.89 9.68
C ARG A 73 -16.16 15.19 10.10
N PHE A 74 -14.86 15.15 10.39
CA PHE A 74 -14.15 16.35 10.81
C PHE A 74 -14.26 17.49 9.79
N THR A 75 -13.94 17.20 8.55
CA THR A 75 -13.97 18.22 7.49
C THR A 75 -15.39 18.69 7.21
N GLU A 76 -16.34 17.78 7.07
CA GLU A 76 -17.75 18.10 6.79
C GLU A 76 -18.36 18.95 7.92
N TYR A 77 -18.19 18.55 9.17
CA TYR A 77 -18.73 19.24 10.34
C TYR A 77 -18.28 20.70 10.45
N PHE A 78 -17.00 20.97 10.24
CA PHE A 78 -16.50 22.34 10.32
C PHE A 78 -16.78 23.14 9.05
N ALA A 79 -16.81 22.52 7.89
CA ALA A 79 -17.23 23.16 6.64
C ALA A 79 -18.69 23.63 6.70
N GLU A 80 -19.62 22.81 7.24
CA GLU A 80 -21.02 23.16 7.45
C GLU A 80 -21.20 24.37 8.41
N LYS A 81 -20.25 24.58 9.31
CA LYS A 81 -20.22 25.75 10.21
C LYS A 81 -19.56 26.99 9.59
N GLY A 82 -19.20 26.93 8.32
CA GLY A 82 -18.62 28.04 7.57
C GLY A 82 -17.11 28.23 7.76
N PHE A 83 -16.41 27.24 8.32
CA PHE A 83 -14.95 27.26 8.38
C PHE A 83 -14.36 26.83 7.04
N ARG A 84 -13.34 27.57 6.58
CA ARG A 84 -12.69 27.34 5.29
C ARG A 84 -11.53 26.37 5.45
N TRP A 85 -11.44 25.42 4.52
CA TRP A 85 -10.41 24.40 4.53
C TRP A 85 -9.85 24.13 3.14
N ASP A 86 -8.62 23.58 3.11
CA ASP A 86 -7.99 23.08 1.89
C ASP A 86 -6.88 22.09 2.24
N SER A 87 -6.32 21.41 1.25
CA SER A 87 -5.12 20.59 1.41
C SER A 87 -3.85 21.36 1.03
N TYR A 88 -2.75 21.00 1.68
CA TYR A 88 -1.43 21.54 1.32
C TYR A 88 -0.99 21.06 -0.06
N VAL A 89 -1.08 19.75 -0.29
CA VAL A 89 -0.78 19.15 -1.59
C VAL A 89 -1.99 19.34 -2.49
N GLN A 90 -1.82 20.15 -3.52
CA GLN A 90 -2.87 20.43 -4.49
C GLN A 90 -2.98 19.29 -5.50
N THR A 91 -4.18 18.74 -5.66
CA THR A 91 -4.48 17.57 -6.50
C THR A 91 -5.78 17.70 -7.27
N ASP A 92 -6.31 18.91 -7.43
CA ASP A 92 -7.61 19.15 -8.07
C ASP A 92 -7.64 18.68 -9.54
N ASP A 93 -6.50 18.76 -10.23
CA ASP A 93 -6.29 18.22 -11.57
C ASP A 93 -6.39 16.68 -11.63
N LEU A 94 -6.14 16.00 -10.50
CA LEU A 94 -6.23 14.54 -10.41
C LEU A 94 -7.61 14.03 -9.99
N ARG A 95 -8.53 14.91 -9.62
CA ARG A 95 -9.87 14.58 -9.07
C ARG A 95 -10.67 13.60 -9.94
N GLN A 96 -10.56 13.71 -11.25
CA GLN A 96 -11.29 12.85 -12.19
C GLN A 96 -10.65 11.47 -12.37
N VAL A 97 -9.39 11.31 -11.97
CA VAL A 97 -8.62 10.08 -12.16
C VAL A 97 -8.46 9.33 -10.85
N PHE A 98 -8.10 10.03 -9.78
CA PHE A 98 -7.76 9.42 -8.50
C PHE A 98 -8.62 9.98 -7.37
N LEU A 99 -9.35 9.09 -6.69
CA LEU A 99 -10.12 9.43 -5.50
C LEU A 99 -9.23 9.63 -4.26
N ASN A 100 -8.11 8.92 -4.21
CA ASN A 100 -7.15 8.95 -3.11
C ASN A 100 -5.72 9.11 -3.64
N PRO A 101 -5.31 10.33 -4.03
CA PRO A 101 -4.03 10.56 -4.71
C PRO A 101 -2.81 10.05 -3.93
N ILE A 102 -2.78 10.15 -2.59
CA ILE A 102 -1.65 9.66 -1.79
C ILE A 102 -1.47 8.14 -1.84
N MET A 103 -2.53 7.40 -2.17
CA MET A 103 -2.46 5.95 -2.37
C MET A 103 -2.26 5.59 -3.86
N ALA A 104 -2.77 6.41 -4.76
CA ALA A 104 -2.79 6.14 -6.19
C ALA A 104 -1.51 6.58 -6.92
N CYS A 105 -0.93 7.73 -6.53
CA CYS A 105 0.28 8.27 -7.16
C CYS A 105 1.25 8.90 -6.13
N PRO A 106 1.66 8.16 -5.07
CA PRO A 106 2.45 8.72 -3.97
C PRO A 106 3.80 9.28 -4.42
N ARG A 107 4.47 8.66 -5.41
CA ARG A 107 5.70 9.17 -5.99
C ARG A 107 5.51 10.57 -6.57
N GLU A 108 4.52 10.77 -7.41
CA GLU A 108 4.24 12.08 -8.02
C GLU A 108 3.97 13.16 -6.95
N LEU A 109 3.23 12.79 -5.88
CA LEU A 109 2.97 13.76 -4.82
C LEU A 109 4.24 14.18 -4.09
N ILE A 110 5.19 13.27 -3.87
CA ILE A 110 6.46 13.59 -3.22
C ILE A 110 7.35 14.40 -4.17
N GLU A 111 7.60 13.86 -5.35
CA GLU A 111 8.57 14.38 -6.29
C GLU A 111 8.17 15.73 -6.88
N LYS A 112 6.88 15.90 -7.24
CA LYS A 112 6.41 17.05 -8.01
C LYS A 112 5.52 18.02 -7.24
N ARG A 113 4.88 17.57 -6.16
CA ARG A 113 3.87 18.37 -5.44
C ARG A 113 4.26 18.69 -4.01
N GLY A 114 5.48 18.36 -3.60
CA GLY A 114 6.02 18.71 -2.29
C GLY A 114 5.35 18.01 -1.11
N CYS A 115 4.74 16.83 -1.32
CA CYS A 115 4.20 16.01 -0.24
C CYS A 115 5.37 15.48 0.61
N PRO A 116 5.42 15.76 1.92
CA PRO A 116 6.59 15.40 2.73
C PRO A 116 6.61 13.95 3.19
N PHE A 117 5.60 13.13 2.87
CA PHE A 117 5.53 11.74 3.27
C PHE A 117 4.66 10.89 2.34
N PHE A 118 4.71 9.58 2.54
CA PHE A 118 3.83 8.57 1.94
C PHE A 118 3.16 7.71 3.01
N LYS A 119 2.11 7.00 2.64
CA LYS A 119 1.47 6.06 3.56
C LYS A 119 2.15 4.69 3.50
N ARG A 120 2.58 4.14 4.63
CA ARG A 120 3.10 2.76 4.74
C ARG A 120 2.15 1.73 4.13
N ARG A 121 0.84 1.98 4.18
CA ARG A 121 -0.21 1.17 3.54
C ARG A 121 -0.02 0.98 2.03
N SER A 122 0.72 1.85 1.36
CA SER A 122 1.07 1.68 -0.05
C SER A 122 1.76 0.35 -0.32
N PHE A 123 2.46 -0.23 0.66
CA PHE A 123 3.24 -1.45 0.49
C PHE A 123 2.52 -2.73 0.91
N PHE A 124 1.42 -2.67 1.65
CA PHE A 124 0.71 -3.87 2.11
C PHE A 124 -0.80 -3.89 1.81
N THR A 125 -1.39 -2.76 1.41
CA THR A 125 -2.80 -2.74 1.01
C THR A 125 -2.95 -3.27 -0.41
N PRO A 126 -3.86 -4.23 -0.66
CA PRO A 126 -4.12 -4.73 -2.00
C PRO A 126 -4.45 -3.58 -2.96
N TYR A 127 -3.91 -3.61 -4.17
CA TYR A 127 -4.16 -2.58 -5.18
C TYR A 127 -5.65 -2.51 -5.60
N ALA A 128 -6.38 -3.62 -5.46
CA ALA A 128 -7.83 -3.68 -5.67
C ALA A 128 -8.66 -3.14 -4.50
N ASP A 129 -8.03 -2.75 -3.37
CA ASP A 129 -8.75 -2.14 -2.24
C ASP A 129 -9.52 -0.90 -2.70
N GLU A 130 -10.75 -0.78 -2.19
CA GLU A 130 -11.69 0.25 -2.63
C GLU A 130 -11.16 1.68 -2.47
N LEU A 131 -10.35 1.93 -1.45
CA LEU A 131 -9.72 3.23 -1.22
C LEU A 131 -8.46 3.46 -2.04
N ARG A 132 -7.94 2.44 -2.68
CA ARG A 132 -6.72 2.54 -3.49
C ARG A 132 -7.03 2.60 -4.98
N ARG A 133 -7.74 1.62 -5.49
CA ARG A 133 -8.19 1.50 -6.90
C ARG A 133 -7.08 1.79 -7.92
N THR A 134 -5.98 1.05 -7.81
CA THR A 134 -4.85 1.15 -8.75
C THR A 134 -4.55 -0.21 -9.36
N ASP A 135 -3.68 -0.25 -10.34
CA ASP A 135 -3.16 -1.47 -10.99
C ASP A 135 -1.96 -2.10 -10.24
N GLY A 136 -1.56 -1.52 -9.10
CA GLY A 136 -0.42 -1.98 -8.32
C GLY A 136 0.92 -1.33 -8.70
N THR A 137 1.03 -0.57 -9.79
CA THR A 137 2.28 0.09 -10.20
C THR A 137 2.70 1.18 -9.21
N ALA A 138 1.75 1.87 -8.61
CA ALA A 138 1.99 2.98 -7.70
C ALA A 138 2.95 2.63 -6.53
N SER A 139 2.85 1.42 -6.00
CA SER A 139 3.75 0.97 -4.91
C SER A 139 5.14 0.68 -5.41
N ARG A 140 5.24 0.06 -6.57
CA ARG A 140 6.52 -0.24 -7.23
C ARG A 140 7.26 1.05 -7.54
N GLU A 141 6.59 2.00 -8.17
CA GLU A 141 7.17 3.30 -8.51
C GLU A 141 7.65 4.06 -7.27
N LEU A 142 6.85 4.04 -6.19
CA LEU A 142 7.25 4.63 -4.92
C LEU A 142 8.49 3.92 -4.35
N TYR A 143 8.50 2.60 -4.31
CA TYR A 143 9.62 1.81 -3.80
C TYR A 143 10.91 2.11 -4.57
N GLU A 144 10.86 2.06 -5.89
CA GLU A 144 12.01 2.33 -6.75
C GLU A 144 12.53 3.75 -6.58
N TYR A 145 11.63 4.74 -6.50
CA TYR A 145 11.97 6.11 -6.21
C TYR A 145 12.69 6.27 -4.86
N LEU A 146 12.14 5.69 -3.80
CA LEU A 146 12.75 5.75 -2.47
C LEU A 146 14.14 5.11 -2.46
N CYS A 147 14.34 3.99 -3.16
CA CYS A 147 15.61 3.29 -3.21
C CYS A 147 16.67 4.02 -4.03
N ARG A 148 16.30 4.69 -5.11
CA ARG A 148 17.24 5.25 -6.08
C ARG A 148 17.48 6.73 -5.94
N GLU A 149 16.42 7.47 -5.58
CA GLU A 149 16.40 8.93 -5.68
C GLU A 149 16.39 9.63 -4.30
N THR A 150 16.35 8.85 -3.21
CA THR A 150 16.28 9.41 -1.86
C THR A 150 17.24 8.71 -0.90
N ALA A 151 17.54 9.38 0.22
CA ALA A 151 18.26 8.78 1.35
C ALA A 151 17.32 8.07 2.35
N TYR A 152 16.08 7.80 1.98
CA TYR A 152 15.11 7.16 2.87
C TYR A 152 15.55 5.73 3.23
N PRO A 153 15.53 5.32 4.53
CA PRO A 153 16.01 4.01 4.96
C PRO A 153 14.97 2.90 4.64
N VAL A 154 14.86 2.54 3.37
CA VAL A 154 13.88 1.56 2.87
C VAL A 154 14.01 0.21 3.57
N GLU A 155 15.23 -0.21 3.92
CA GLU A 155 15.46 -1.47 4.65
C GLU A 155 14.79 -1.47 6.02
N ALA A 156 14.90 -0.37 6.77
CA ALA A 156 14.25 -0.26 8.06
C ALA A 156 12.72 -0.26 7.94
N LEU A 157 12.19 0.36 6.88
CA LEU A 157 10.78 0.29 6.55
C LEU A 157 10.33 -1.15 6.30
N LEU A 158 11.04 -1.88 5.43
CA LEU A 158 10.70 -3.27 5.09
C LEU A 158 10.81 -4.18 6.31
N ALA A 159 11.87 -4.06 7.10
CA ALA A 159 12.04 -4.82 8.34
C ALA A 159 10.87 -4.60 9.30
N SER A 160 10.41 -3.35 9.45
CA SER A 160 9.24 -3.04 10.27
C SER A 160 7.94 -3.61 9.68
N LEU A 161 7.75 -3.53 8.36
CA LEU A 161 6.55 -4.08 7.73
C LEU A 161 6.46 -5.61 7.84
N LEU A 162 7.60 -6.30 7.72
CA LEU A 162 7.67 -7.77 7.83
C LEU A 162 7.35 -8.28 9.24
N GLN A 163 7.46 -7.43 10.27
CA GLN A 163 7.02 -7.79 11.63
C GLN A 163 5.50 -7.79 11.77
N ASP A 164 4.83 -6.89 11.05
CA ASP A 164 3.40 -6.63 11.23
C ASP A 164 2.54 -7.33 10.16
N TYR A 165 3.09 -7.64 8.98
CA TYR A 165 2.32 -8.09 7.82
C TYR A 165 2.92 -9.34 7.17
N PRO A 166 2.07 -10.25 6.64
CA PRO A 166 2.53 -11.40 5.87
C PRO A 166 3.36 -10.97 4.65
N LEU A 167 4.41 -11.73 4.36
CA LEU A 167 5.26 -11.50 3.18
C LEU A 167 4.45 -11.44 1.88
N ALA A 168 3.40 -12.26 1.76
CA ALA A 168 2.53 -12.28 0.58
C ALA A 168 1.86 -10.93 0.31
N ASP A 169 1.44 -10.22 1.34
CA ASP A 169 0.79 -8.90 1.21
C ASP A 169 1.79 -7.85 0.70
N LEU A 170 3.04 -7.93 1.14
CA LEU A 170 4.11 -7.06 0.68
C LEU A 170 4.53 -7.39 -0.75
N ALA A 171 4.70 -8.67 -1.05
CA ALA A 171 5.14 -9.14 -2.37
C ALA A 171 4.18 -8.73 -3.49
N CYS A 172 2.86 -8.67 -3.22
CA CYS A 172 1.88 -8.21 -4.19
C CYS A 172 2.04 -6.72 -4.58
N ASN A 173 2.67 -5.92 -3.74
CA ASN A 173 2.79 -4.48 -3.89
C ASN A 173 4.20 -4.01 -4.25
N LEU A 174 5.19 -4.88 -4.12
CA LEU A 174 6.59 -4.56 -4.37
C LEU A 174 7.10 -5.22 -5.65
N PRO A 175 8.20 -4.76 -6.24
CA PRO A 175 8.77 -5.33 -7.46
C PRO A 175 9.50 -6.66 -7.19
N TRP A 176 8.88 -7.53 -6.39
CA TRP A 176 9.41 -8.84 -6.03
C TRP A 176 8.81 -9.98 -6.86
N HIS A 177 8.09 -9.62 -7.91
CA HIS A 177 7.61 -10.58 -8.90
C HIS A 177 8.57 -10.63 -10.09
N TYR A 178 9.01 -11.83 -10.41
CA TYR A 178 9.85 -12.10 -11.56
C TYR A 178 9.12 -13.08 -12.48
N ILE A 179 9.12 -12.78 -13.76
CA ILE A 179 8.67 -13.73 -14.79
C ILE A 179 9.92 -14.42 -15.33
N LEU A 180 10.05 -15.68 -15.04
CA LEU A 180 11.16 -16.51 -15.51
C LEU A 180 10.74 -17.18 -16.82
N ALA A 181 11.57 -17.06 -17.84
CA ALA A 181 11.41 -17.86 -19.05
C ALA A 181 11.90 -19.29 -18.79
N PRO A 182 11.24 -20.33 -19.32
CA PRO A 182 11.82 -21.67 -19.32
C PRO A 182 13.12 -21.65 -20.09
N GLY A 183 14.15 -22.31 -19.53
CA GLY A 183 15.42 -22.50 -20.22
C GLY A 183 15.28 -23.48 -21.37
N GLU A 184 16.07 -23.32 -22.42
CA GLU A 184 16.30 -24.41 -23.37
C GLU A 184 16.97 -25.57 -22.59
N GLU A 185 16.57 -26.80 -22.88
CA GLU A 185 16.94 -28.02 -22.17
C GLU A 185 18.48 -28.25 -22.18
N SER A 186 19.20 -27.66 -21.28
CA SER A 186 20.60 -28.01 -21.03
C SER A 186 20.83 -28.11 -19.54
N GLY A 187 20.76 -29.32 -19.01
CA GLY A 187 21.23 -29.75 -17.69
C GLY A 187 20.83 -28.87 -16.50
N ALA A 188 20.57 -29.44 -15.36
CA ALA A 188 20.36 -28.68 -14.14
C ALA A 188 21.58 -27.80 -13.84
N PRO A 189 21.41 -26.49 -13.60
CA PRO A 189 22.52 -25.62 -13.27
C PRO A 189 23.19 -26.09 -11.98
N ASP A 190 24.51 -25.94 -11.89
CA ASP A 190 25.24 -26.19 -10.63
C ASP A 190 24.84 -25.13 -9.59
N LEU A 191 23.75 -25.39 -8.89
CA LEU A 191 23.25 -24.53 -7.83
C LEU A 191 24.20 -24.50 -6.63
N ALA A 192 24.81 -25.63 -6.29
CA ALA A 192 25.70 -25.74 -5.14
C ALA A 192 26.98 -24.91 -5.32
N GLY A 193 27.60 -24.97 -6.49
CA GLY A 193 28.76 -24.14 -6.84
C GLY A 193 28.46 -22.64 -6.84
N ARG A 194 27.18 -22.27 -6.99
CA ARG A 194 26.69 -20.88 -6.90
C ARG A 194 26.19 -20.51 -5.51
N GLY A 195 26.33 -21.39 -4.50
CA GLY A 195 25.84 -21.17 -3.14
C GLY A 195 24.29 -21.16 -3.02
N LEU A 196 23.61 -21.72 -3.99
CA LEU A 196 22.13 -21.76 -4.04
C LEU A 196 21.62 -23.13 -3.59
N ARG A 197 20.44 -23.18 -3.01
CA ARG A 197 19.76 -24.42 -2.62
C ARG A 197 18.34 -24.45 -3.19
N LEU A 198 17.98 -25.56 -3.81
CA LEU A 198 16.59 -25.86 -4.16
C LEU A 198 15.91 -26.51 -2.95
N LEU A 199 14.92 -25.83 -2.40
CA LEU A 199 14.10 -26.36 -1.31
C LEU A 199 12.84 -26.99 -1.93
N ARG A 200 12.64 -28.29 -1.70
CA ARG A 200 11.42 -29.01 -2.07
C ARG A 200 10.64 -29.30 -0.81
N PHE A 201 9.44 -28.75 -0.72
CA PHE A 201 8.57 -28.98 0.43
C PHE A 201 7.69 -30.21 0.18
N ALA A 202 7.30 -30.87 1.27
CA ALA A 202 6.31 -31.94 1.20
C ALA A 202 5.00 -31.35 0.66
N PRO A 203 4.24 -32.15 -0.11
CA PRO A 203 2.93 -31.72 -0.62
C PRO A 203 2.05 -31.20 0.54
N LEU A 204 1.49 -30.01 0.36
CA LEU A 204 0.50 -29.50 1.30
C LEU A 204 -0.78 -30.33 1.16
N PRO A 205 -1.52 -30.60 2.24
CA PRO A 205 -2.81 -31.25 2.17
C PRO A 205 -3.83 -30.29 1.56
N CYS A 206 -3.93 -30.31 0.24
CA CYS A 206 -4.88 -29.50 -0.52
C CYS A 206 -5.49 -30.35 -1.64
N GLU A 207 -6.68 -29.96 -2.07
CA GLU A 207 -7.44 -30.64 -3.09
C GLU A 207 -7.83 -29.71 -4.23
N GLY A 208 -8.29 -30.27 -5.34
CA GLY A 208 -8.84 -29.53 -6.47
C GLY A 208 -7.81 -28.63 -7.16
N ALA A 209 -8.20 -27.41 -7.49
CA ALA A 209 -7.37 -26.47 -8.25
C ALA A 209 -6.05 -26.12 -7.56
N ALA A 210 -6.01 -26.14 -6.24
CA ALA A 210 -4.79 -25.87 -5.49
C ALA A 210 -3.78 -27.00 -5.61
N ALA A 211 -4.20 -28.24 -5.48
CA ALA A 211 -3.36 -29.42 -5.68
C ALA A 211 -2.79 -29.44 -7.11
N TRP A 212 -3.66 -29.27 -8.09
CA TRP A 212 -3.27 -29.19 -9.50
C TRP A 212 -2.22 -28.09 -9.74
N TYR A 213 -2.44 -26.90 -9.20
CA TYR A 213 -1.51 -25.78 -9.36
C TYR A 213 -0.14 -26.08 -8.76
N LEU A 214 -0.09 -26.67 -7.57
CA LEU A 214 1.15 -27.05 -6.91
C LEU A 214 1.90 -28.14 -7.68
N GLU A 215 1.19 -29.15 -8.19
CA GLU A 215 1.77 -30.20 -9.00
C GLU A 215 2.37 -29.65 -10.31
N GLN A 216 1.64 -28.76 -11.01
CA GLN A 216 2.13 -28.13 -12.22
C GLN A 216 3.34 -27.22 -11.91
N SER A 217 3.28 -26.43 -10.85
CA SER A 217 4.37 -25.55 -10.45
C SER A 217 5.62 -26.35 -10.08
N ALA A 218 5.48 -27.49 -9.43
CA ALA A 218 6.60 -28.36 -9.10
C ALA A 218 7.21 -29.04 -10.35
N ALA A 219 6.36 -29.50 -11.27
CA ALA A 219 6.79 -30.09 -12.53
C ALA A 219 7.52 -29.09 -13.45
N GLU A 220 7.10 -27.84 -13.44
CA GLU A 220 7.69 -26.77 -14.25
C GLU A 220 8.94 -26.13 -13.58
N ALA A 221 9.11 -26.28 -12.27
CA ALA A 221 10.19 -25.61 -11.53
C ALA A 221 11.58 -25.91 -12.09
N ASP A 222 11.84 -27.16 -12.48
CA ASP A 222 13.14 -27.57 -12.99
C ASP A 222 13.52 -26.86 -14.31
N LYS A 223 12.53 -26.54 -15.14
CA LYS A 223 12.73 -25.79 -16.40
C LYS A 223 13.17 -24.34 -16.17
N HIS A 224 12.91 -23.79 -15.00
CA HIS A 224 13.20 -22.40 -14.66
C HIS A 224 14.47 -22.22 -13.80
N LEU A 225 15.14 -23.30 -13.39
CA LEU A 225 16.28 -23.24 -12.47
C LEU A 225 17.44 -22.41 -12.99
N ALA A 226 17.73 -22.48 -14.29
CA ALA A 226 18.81 -21.68 -14.89
C ALA A 226 18.50 -20.17 -14.84
N ALA A 227 17.27 -19.80 -15.19
CA ALA A 227 16.80 -18.42 -15.12
C ALA A 227 16.75 -17.91 -13.67
N ALA A 228 16.34 -18.77 -12.72
CA ALA A 228 16.34 -18.45 -11.31
C ALA A 228 17.76 -18.21 -10.78
N ALA A 229 18.71 -19.07 -11.12
CA ALA A 229 20.12 -18.90 -10.73
C ALA A 229 20.71 -17.59 -11.27
N ALA A 230 20.47 -17.28 -12.54
CA ALA A 230 20.91 -16.01 -13.14
C ALA A 230 20.26 -14.78 -12.47
N LEU A 231 19.03 -14.91 -11.95
CA LEU A 231 18.37 -13.86 -11.22
C LEU A 231 19.06 -13.57 -9.88
N PHE A 232 19.47 -14.60 -9.12
CA PHE A 232 20.24 -14.44 -7.89
C PHE A 232 21.60 -13.76 -8.14
N GLU A 233 22.29 -14.10 -9.21
CA GLU A 233 23.55 -13.46 -9.59
C GLU A 233 23.39 -11.96 -9.87
N LYS A 234 22.30 -11.59 -10.56
CA LYS A 234 21.98 -10.18 -10.87
C LYS A 234 21.47 -9.39 -9.67
N ASN A 235 20.99 -10.06 -8.64
CA ASN A 235 20.37 -9.43 -7.48
C ASN A 235 20.98 -9.99 -6.18
N PRO A 236 22.13 -9.48 -5.73
CA PRO A 236 22.83 -9.97 -4.54
C PRO A 236 22.00 -9.93 -3.25
N ARG A 237 20.91 -9.14 -3.25
CA ARG A 237 20.00 -8.99 -2.10
C ARG A 237 18.82 -9.97 -2.14
N LEU A 238 18.68 -10.75 -3.20
CA LEU A 238 17.64 -11.76 -3.32
C LEU A 238 18.02 -12.97 -2.45
N GLY A 239 17.33 -13.18 -1.34
CA GLY A 239 17.61 -14.28 -0.41
C GLY A 239 16.76 -15.51 -0.67
N LEU A 240 15.58 -15.35 -1.24
CA LEU A 240 14.61 -16.42 -1.50
C LEU A 240 13.79 -16.10 -2.74
N LEU A 241 13.57 -17.11 -3.58
CA LEU A 241 12.65 -17.06 -4.71
C LEU A 241 11.62 -18.19 -4.55
N CYS A 242 10.36 -17.84 -4.58
CA CYS A 242 9.25 -18.78 -4.44
C CYS A 242 8.32 -18.68 -5.65
N PRO A 243 7.62 -19.76 -6.02
CA PRO A 243 6.50 -19.66 -6.96
C PRO A 243 5.46 -18.63 -6.49
N ALA A 244 4.94 -17.82 -7.41
CA ALA A 244 3.89 -16.90 -7.09
C ALA A 244 2.60 -17.67 -6.80
N TRP A 245 1.92 -17.33 -5.71
CA TRP A 245 0.62 -17.90 -5.39
C TRP A 245 -0.48 -17.07 -6.04
N PRO A 246 -1.32 -17.63 -6.92
CA PRO A 246 -2.38 -16.88 -7.55
C PRO A 246 -3.43 -16.44 -6.51
N SER A 247 -3.78 -15.18 -6.53
CA SER A 247 -4.75 -14.57 -5.59
C SER A 247 -6.17 -15.15 -5.70
N TRP A 248 -6.49 -15.81 -6.82
CA TRP A 248 -7.78 -16.44 -7.08
C TRP A 248 -7.89 -17.88 -6.53
N LEU A 249 -6.78 -18.49 -6.11
CA LEU A 249 -6.81 -19.79 -5.45
C LEU A 249 -7.15 -19.61 -3.96
N PRO A 250 -8.22 -20.28 -3.50
CA PRO A 250 -8.66 -20.17 -2.11
C PRO A 250 -7.78 -20.97 -1.12
N VAL A 251 -6.50 -21.11 -1.39
CA VAL A 251 -5.57 -21.79 -0.47
C VAL A 251 -5.24 -20.93 0.74
N GLY A 252 -6.13 -20.16 1.03
CA GLY A 252 -6.31 -19.42 2.22
C GLY A 252 -5.32 -19.63 3.32
N ARG A 253 -5.50 -18.95 4.27
CA ARG A 253 -4.97 -18.83 5.62
C ARG A 253 -4.42 -20.10 6.30
N ALA A 254 -4.77 -21.30 5.85
CA ALA A 254 -4.26 -22.57 6.39
C ALA A 254 -2.80 -22.87 6.00
N CYS A 255 -2.34 -22.39 4.85
CA CYS A 255 -0.97 -22.59 4.37
C CYS A 255 -0.02 -21.44 4.75
N ALA A 256 -0.53 -20.23 4.95
CA ALA A 256 0.26 -19.05 5.27
C ALA A 256 0.89 -19.05 6.69
N GLY A 257 0.47 -19.95 7.55
CA GLY A 257 0.92 -20.02 8.96
C GLY A 257 2.00 -21.04 9.26
N ARG A 258 2.68 -21.62 8.26
CA ARG A 258 3.69 -22.68 8.44
C ARG A 258 4.99 -22.47 7.67
N TRP A 259 5.36 -21.23 7.44
CA TRP A 259 6.66 -20.86 6.90
C TRP A 259 7.59 -20.44 8.02
#